data_1eed3e14337a8670b3bb0966d5eec0c1
#
_entry.id   1eed3e14337a8670b3bb0966d5eec0c1
#
_cell.length_a   1.000
_cell.length_b   1.000
_cell.length_c   1.000
_cell.angle_alpha   90.00
_cell.angle_beta   90.00
_cell.angle_gamma   90.00
#
_symmetry.space_group_name_H-M   'P 1'
#
loop_
_entity.id
_entity.type
_entity.pdbx_description
1 polymer ?
#
loop_
_entity_poly.entity_id
_entity_poly.type
_entity_poly.pdbx_seq_one_letter_code
_entity_poly.pdbx_strand_id
1 'polypeptide(L)'
;SSVYQLDGQWEFYYGSLYAPEEFKQGTPKGRELITLPGSWAGLGYPVLGHATYRLTLQTDPGEIYLLFIPEIISSAVIWNNGTEIYRAGQVGDSAANTVTGVRNELLAVSSEDGTLELVVWAANYHLTDSGLFYPILFGRDTVMLHHLLWQRAAAAAAMGGILLIGVYHLFLYLFRRMERL
;
A
#
# COMPACT_ATOMS: atom_id res chain seq x y z
N SER A 1 -3.49 21.13 -5.23
CA SER A 1 -2.56 20.19 -4.57
C SER A 1 -3.36 19.17 -3.78
N SER A 2 -3.37 17.94 -4.22
CA SER A 2 -4.18 16.87 -3.63
C SER A 2 -3.31 15.64 -3.37
N VAL A 3 -3.70 14.81 -2.40
CA VAL A 3 -3.21 13.45 -2.29
C VAL A 3 -4.05 12.59 -3.22
N TYR A 4 -3.40 11.83 -4.06
CA TYR A 4 -4.01 10.91 -5.01
C TYR A 4 -3.90 9.49 -4.48
N GLN A 5 -4.91 8.70 -4.72
CA GLN A 5 -4.82 7.25 -4.61
C GLN A 5 -4.36 6.73 -5.96
N LEU A 6 -3.37 5.84 -5.98
CA LEU A 6 -2.95 5.16 -7.19
C LEU A 6 -3.90 3.99 -7.48
N ASP A 7 -5.19 4.33 -7.54
CA ASP A 7 -6.28 3.47 -7.98
C ASP A 7 -6.42 3.53 -9.51
N GLY A 8 -7.20 2.61 -10.07
CA GLY A 8 -7.40 2.54 -11.51
C GLY A 8 -6.62 1.42 -12.18
N GLN A 9 -6.31 1.60 -13.46
CA GLN A 9 -5.74 0.52 -14.28
C GLN A 9 -4.23 0.40 -14.13
N TRP A 10 -3.78 -0.82 -13.76
CA TRP A 10 -2.39 -1.22 -13.71
C TRP A 10 -2.13 -2.36 -14.69
N GLU A 11 -0.94 -2.40 -15.26
CA GLU A 11 -0.47 -3.60 -15.94
C GLU A 11 -0.24 -4.70 -14.91
N PHE A 12 -0.66 -5.92 -15.26
CA PHE A 12 -0.63 -7.07 -14.39
C PHE A 12 -0.14 -8.31 -15.13
N TYR A 13 0.72 -9.08 -14.47
CA TYR A 13 1.36 -10.27 -15.03
C TYR A 13 1.33 -11.38 -13.99
N TYR A 14 0.24 -12.18 -14.00
CA TYR A 14 0.11 -13.30 -13.06
C TYR A 14 1.09 -14.42 -13.39
N GLY A 15 1.67 -15.04 -12.34
CA GLY A 15 2.64 -16.14 -12.46
C GLY A 15 4.00 -15.73 -13.00
N SER A 16 4.32 -14.43 -12.99
CA SER A 16 5.60 -13.92 -13.48
C SER A 16 6.15 -12.84 -12.55
N LEU A 17 7.47 -12.87 -12.30
CA LEU A 17 8.21 -11.87 -11.56
C LEU A 17 9.16 -11.15 -12.52
N TYR A 18 8.63 -10.20 -13.28
CA TYR A 18 9.41 -9.41 -14.23
C TYR A 18 10.16 -8.29 -13.50
N ALA A 19 11.48 -8.27 -13.67
CA ALA A 19 12.33 -7.19 -13.16
C ALA A 19 12.16 -5.90 -13.99
N PRO A 20 12.44 -4.72 -13.42
CA PRO A 20 12.30 -3.45 -14.15
C PRO A 20 13.07 -3.40 -15.47
N GLU A 21 14.21 -4.10 -15.58
CA GLU A 21 15.03 -4.13 -16.78
C GLU A 21 14.35 -4.83 -17.96
N GLU A 22 13.44 -5.77 -17.68
CA GLU A 22 12.73 -6.51 -18.72
C GLU A 22 11.72 -5.61 -19.44
N PHE A 23 11.16 -4.61 -18.74
CA PHE A 23 10.27 -3.61 -19.33
C PHE A 23 10.99 -2.64 -20.27
N LYS A 24 12.29 -2.42 -20.07
CA LYS A 24 13.11 -1.60 -20.97
C LYS A 24 13.35 -2.26 -22.33
N GLN A 25 13.25 -3.61 -22.39
CA GLN A 25 13.41 -4.38 -23.60
C GLN A 25 12.11 -4.51 -24.41
N GLY A 26 11.01 -4.05 -23.85
CA GLY A 26 9.66 -4.10 -24.42
C GLY A 26 8.63 -4.60 -23.42
N THR A 27 7.38 -4.67 -23.82
CA THR A 27 6.31 -5.18 -22.96
C THR A 27 6.41 -6.70 -22.82
N PRO A 28 6.62 -7.24 -21.61
CA PRO A 28 6.64 -8.69 -21.40
C PRO A 28 5.33 -9.37 -21.80
N LYS A 29 5.40 -10.68 -22.04
CA LYS A 29 4.22 -11.47 -22.40
C LYS A 29 3.26 -11.63 -21.22
N GLY A 30 1.97 -11.81 -21.52
CA GLY A 30 0.94 -12.06 -20.50
C GLY A 30 0.44 -10.78 -19.82
N ARG A 31 0.64 -9.62 -20.47
CA ARG A 31 0.10 -8.35 -19.98
C ARG A 31 -1.43 -8.38 -19.95
N GLU A 32 -1.97 -8.06 -18.80
CA GLU A 32 -3.37 -7.74 -18.60
C GLU A 32 -3.51 -6.35 -17.98
N LEU A 33 -4.70 -5.76 -18.04
CA LEU A 33 -5.02 -4.53 -17.32
C LEU A 33 -6.03 -4.88 -16.23
N ILE A 34 -5.68 -4.57 -15.00
CA ILE A 34 -6.55 -4.77 -13.85
C ILE A 34 -6.80 -3.47 -13.12
N THR A 35 -7.94 -3.40 -12.44
CA THR A 35 -8.25 -2.24 -11.58
C THR A 35 -7.78 -2.52 -10.15
N LEU A 36 -6.96 -1.62 -9.61
CA LEU A 36 -6.54 -1.63 -8.21
C LEU A 36 -7.29 -0.52 -7.44
N PRO A 37 -7.41 -0.66 -6.10
CA PRO A 37 -7.00 -1.79 -5.27
C PRO A 37 -7.88 -3.02 -5.44
N GLY A 38 -7.33 -4.19 -5.18
CA GLY A 38 -8.09 -5.43 -5.28
C GLY A 38 -7.25 -6.70 -5.15
N SER A 39 -7.96 -7.81 -5.00
CA SER A 39 -7.38 -9.16 -4.99
C SER A 39 -7.33 -9.73 -6.40
N TRP A 40 -6.23 -10.40 -6.76
CA TRP A 40 -6.20 -11.15 -8.00
C TRP A 40 -7.13 -12.38 -7.97
N ALA A 41 -7.46 -12.90 -6.77
CA ALA A 41 -8.44 -13.96 -6.62
C ALA A 41 -9.85 -13.51 -7.07
N GLY A 42 -10.20 -12.25 -6.84
CA GLY A 42 -11.44 -11.63 -7.32
C GLY A 42 -11.53 -11.56 -8.87
N LEU A 43 -10.39 -11.68 -9.55
CA LEU A 43 -10.30 -11.72 -11.01
C LEU A 43 -10.30 -13.15 -11.57
N GLY A 44 -10.42 -14.17 -10.70
CA GLY A 44 -10.45 -15.58 -11.09
C GLY A 44 -9.11 -16.29 -11.05
N TYR A 45 -8.04 -15.63 -10.58
CA TYR A 45 -6.75 -16.29 -10.39
C TYR A 45 -6.70 -17.05 -9.06
N PRO A 46 -5.86 -18.09 -8.94
CA PRO A 46 -5.62 -18.77 -7.67
C PRO A 46 -5.14 -17.78 -6.60
N VAL A 47 -5.63 -17.92 -5.36
CA VAL A 47 -5.22 -17.09 -4.21
C VAL A 47 -3.70 -17.19 -3.97
N LEU A 48 -3.19 -18.43 -4.05
CA LEU A 48 -1.76 -18.71 -3.86
C LEU A 48 -1.02 -18.55 -5.18
N GLY A 49 -0.03 -17.66 -5.19
CA GLY A 49 0.72 -17.37 -6.39
C GLY A 49 1.56 -16.11 -6.23
N HIS A 50 2.07 -15.64 -7.36
CA HIS A 50 2.87 -14.43 -7.45
C HIS A 50 2.50 -13.65 -8.71
N ALA A 51 2.78 -12.37 -8.72
CA ALA A 51 2.50 -11.50 -9.85
C ALA A 51 3.42 -10.28 -9.88
N THR A 52 3.56 -9.70 -11.06
CA THR A 52 4.12 -8.36 -11.25
C THR A 52 3.00 -7.39 -11.58
N TYR A 53 3.05 -6.22 -10.95
CA TYR A 53 2.23 -5.05 -11.31
C TYR A 53 3.14 -3.95 -11.82
N ARG A 54 2.63 -3.15 -12.75
CA ARG A 54 3.35 -1.99 -13.27
C ARG A 54 2.42 -0.81 -13.47
N LEU A 55 2.89 0.37 -13.05
CA LEU A 55 2.23 1.64 -13.28
C LEU A 55 3.26 2.67 -13.72
N THR A 56 2.92 3.46 -14.74
CA THR A 56 3.71 4.62 -15.15
C THR A 56 2.89 5.89 -14.90
N LEU A 57 3.50 6.85 -14.20
CA LEU A 57 2.90 8.13 -13.85
C LEU A 57 3.68 9.26 -14.52
N GLN A 58 2.98 10.31 -14.91
CA GLN A 58 3.60 11.58 -15.33
C GLN A 58 3.59 12.55 -14.15
N THR A 59 4.73 13.11 -13.84
CA THR A 59 4.98 14.02 -12.71
C THR A 59 5.72 15.26 -13.20
N ASP A 60 5.84 16.26 -12.34
CA ASP A 60 6.70 17.42 -12.66
C ASP A 60 8.17 17.00 -12.51
N PRO A 61 9.03 17.27 -13.53
CA PRO A 61 10.44 16.89 -13.48
C PRO A 61 11.17 17.51 -12.28
N GLY A 62 11.95 16.69 -11.57
CA GLY A 62 12.76 17.11 -10.42
C GLY A 62 11.97 17.38 -9.13
N GLU A 63 10.65 17.35 -9.16
CA GLU A 63 9.83 17.51 -7.95
C GLU A 63 9.86 16.25 -7.08
N ILE A 64 9.82 16.46 -5.77
CA ILE A 64 9.76 15.38 -4.78
C ILE A 64 8.31 15.05 -4.46
N TYR A 65 7.98 13.78 -4.58
CA TYR A 65 6.69 13.23 -4.18
C TYR A 65 6.87 12.21 -3.06
N LEU A 66 5.85 12.04 -2.25
CA LEU A 66 5.78 10.99 -1.25
C LEU A 66 4.83 9.89 -1.72
N LEU A 67 5.31 8.66 -1.60
CA LEU A 67 4.53 7.43 -1.71
C LEU A 67 4.29 6.88 -0.32
N PHE A 68 3.04 6.78 0.09
CA PHE A 68 2.68 5.96 1.23
C PHE A 68 2.27 4.58 0.73
N ILE A 69 3.08 3.59 1.08
CA ILE A 69 2.85 2.19 0.74
C ILE A 69 2.18 1.54 1.94
N PRO A 70 0.90 1.14 1.80
CA PRO A 70 0.22 0.41 2.84
C PRO A 70 0.71 -1.03 2.91
N GLU A 71 0.18 -1.77 3.86
CA GLU A 71 0.40 -3.20 3.96
C GLU A 71 0.03 -3.93 2.66
N ILE A 72 1.00 -4.62 2.06
CA ILE A 72 0.80 -5.51 0.91
C ILE A 72 0.85 -6.96 1.39
N ILE A 73 -0.18 -7.71 1.10
CA ILE A 73 -0.32 -9.11 1.48
C ILE A 73 0.33 -10.00 0.39
N SER A 74 1.23 -10.89 0.65
CA SER A 74 1.87 -11.38 1.87
C SER A 74 3.35 -10.94 1.92
N SER A 75 4.00 -10.83 0.76
CA SER A 75 5.34 -10.29 0.56
C SER A 75 5.37 -9.42 -0.68
N ALA A 76 6.17 -8.36 -0.67
CA ALA A 76 6.28 -7.46 -1.81
C ALA A 76 7.67 -6.81 -1.92
N VAL A 77 8.03 -6.48 -3.15
CA VAL A 77 9.15 -5.60 -3.48
C VAL A 77 8.66 -4.55 -4.47
N ILE A 78 9.05 -3.30 -4.27
CA ILE A 78 8.69 -2.19 -5.18
C ILE A 78 9.95 -1.50 -5.66
N TRP A 79 9.99 -1.27 -6.96
CA TRP A 79 10.99 -0.44 -7.62
C TRP A 79 10.36 0.84 -8.14
N ASN A 80 11.11 1.93 -8.04
CA ASN A 80 10.86 3.17 -8.75
C ASN A 80 11.98 3.41 -9.75
N ASN A 81 11.64 3.52 -11.04
CA ASN A 81 12.58 3.72 -12.13
C ASN A 81 13.79 2.76 -12.08
N GLY A 82 13.55 1.49 -11.73
CA GLY A 82 14.56 0.46 -11.63
C GLY A 82 15.32 0.41 -10.30
N THR A 83 15.13 1.36 -9.40
CA THR A 83 15.72 1.36 -8.04
C THR A 83 14.76 0.75 -7.05
N GLU A 84 15.19 -0.27 -6.29
CA GLU A 84 14.39 -0.84 -5.20
C GLU A 84 14.18 0.20 -4.10
N ILE A 85 12.90 0.49 -3.78
CA ILE A 85 12.53 1.48 -2.77
C ILE A 85 11.79 0.86 -1.57
N TYR A 86 11.25 -0.35 -1.71
CA TYR A 86 10.48 -1.01 -0.66
C TYR A 86 10.64 -2.52 -0.74
N ARG A 87 10.72 -3.15 0.43
CA ARG A 87 10.69 -4.61 0.56
C ARG A 87 10.00 -5.02 1.85
N ALA A 88 9.03 -5.93 1.73
CA ALA A 88 8.38 -6.58 2.87
C ALA A 88 8.42 -8.09 2.66
N GLY A 89 9.10 -8.80 3.54
CA GLY A 89 9.32 -10.23 3.42
C GLY A 89 10.27 -10.60 2.28
N GLN A 90 10.10 -11.82 1.77
CA GLN A 90 10.82 -12.34 0.61
C GLN A 90 9.81 -12.80 -0.43
N VAL A 91 9.85 -12.18 -1.60
CA VAL A 91 9.02 -12.56 -2.75
C VAL A 91 9.67 -13.75 -3.43
N GLY A 92 8.89 -14.80 -3.63
CA GLY A 92 9.31 -16.02 -4.31
C GLY A 92 8.22 -16.54 -5.26
N ASP A 93 8.54 -17.56 -6.02
CA ASP A 93 7.64 -18.23 -6.97
C ASP A 93 6.99 -19.50 -6.40
N SER A 94 7.25 -19.79 -5.13
CA SER A 94 6.75 -20.97 -4.42
C SER A 94 6.64 -20.72 -2.92
N ALA A 95 5.90 -21.56 -2.21
CA ALA A 95 5.77 -21.49 -0.75
C ALA A 95 7.12 -21.68 -0.03
N ALA A 96 8.04 -22.45 -0.62
CA ALA A 96 9.32 -22.75 -0.01
C ALA A 96 10.29 -21.55 0.01
N ASN A 97 10.15 -20.64 -0.94
CA ASN A 97 11.04 -19.49 -1.10
C ASN A 97 10.33 -18.14 -0.90
N THR A 98 9.06 -18.15 -0.45
CA THR A 98 8.32 -16.96 -0.07
C THR A 98 8.27 -16.83 1.45
N VAL A 99 8.64 -15.65 1.98
CA VAL A 99 8.54 -15.33 3.40
C VAL A 99 7.64 -14.13 3.58
N THR A 100 6.58 -14.31 4.36
CA THR A 100 5.64 -13.23 4.66
C THR A 100 6.32 -12.09 5.42
N GLY A 101 6.05 -10.87 5.02
CA GLY A 101 6.46 -9.65 5.69
C GLY A 101 5.40 -8.58 5.51
N VAL A 102 5.21 -7.78 6.56
CA VAL A 102 4.19 -6.73 6.57
C VAL A 102 4.79 -5.46 7.12
N ARG A 103 4.73 -4.40 6.35
CA ARG A 103 5.13 -3.05 6.81
C ARG A 103 4.45 -1.96 6.00
N ASN A 104 4.15 -0.86 6.67
CA ASN A 104 3.74 0.38 6.02
C ASN A 104 4.97 1.28 5.91
N GLU A 105 5.10 2.00 4.81
CA GLU A 105 6.25 2.88 4.61
C GLU A 105 5.86 4.16 3.88
N LEU A 106 6.49 5.26 4.26
CA LEU A 106 6.41 6.54 3.58
C LEU A 106 7.76 6.84 2.95
N LEU A 107 7.81 6.92 1.63
CA LEU A 107 9.03 7.05 0.84
C LEU A 107 8.99 8.27 -0.04
N ALA A 108 10.14 8.93 -0.18
CA ALA A 108 10.31 10.02 -1.14
C ALA A 108 10.76 9.44 -2.49
N VAL A 109 10.11 9.90 -3.55
CA VAL A 109 10.44 9.54 -4.94
C VAL A 109 10.49 10.80 -5.80
N SER A 110 11.33 10.79 -6.79
CA SER A 110 11.42 11.86 -7.79
C SER A 110 11.82 11.26 -9.13
N SER A 111 11.64 12.03 -10.19
CA SER A 111 12.11 11.68 -11.54
C SER A 111 12.66 12.91 -12.22
N GLU A 112 13.82 12.79 -12.85
CA GLU A 112 14.46 13.90 -13.58
C GLU A 112 13.73 14.24 -14.88
N ASP A 113 13.14 13.23 -15.54
CA ASP A 113 12.40 13.38 -16.79
C ASP A 113 10.89 13.52 -16.61
N GLY A 114 10.41 13.48 -15.35
CA GLY A 114 9.00 13.54 -15.00
C GLY A 114 8.24 12.24 -15.21
N THR A 115 8.93 11.10 -15.46
CA THR A 115 8.29 9.80 -15.59
C THR A 115 8.62 8.93 -14.39
N LEU A 116 7.61 8.58 -13.58
CA LEU A 116 7.75 7.62 -12.48
C LEU A 116 7.19 6.26 -12.90
N GLU A 117 8.04 5.27 -12.97
CA GLU A 117 7.66 3.89 -13.21
C GLU A 117 7.73 3.09 -11.92
N LEU A 118 6.59 2.56 -11.49
CA LEU A 118 6.50 1.64 -10.37
C LEU A 118 6.36 0.21 -10.89
N VAL A 119 7.28 -0.64 -10.49
CA VAL A 119 7.19 -2.10 -10.69
C VAL A 119 7.04 -2.74 -9.31
N VAL A 120 6.03 -3.57 -9.13
CA VAL A 120 5.71 -4.22 -7.86
C VAL A 120 5.68 -5.72 -8.07
N TRP A 121 6.54 -6.45 -7.40
CA TRP A 121 6.36 -7.88 -7.20
C TRP A 121 5.54 -8.12 -5.95
N ALA A 122 4.57 -9.01 -6.04
CA ALA A 122 3.84 -9.51 -4.89
C ALA A 122 3.73 -11.03 -4.97
N ALA A 123 3.90 -11.70 -3.82
CA ALA A 123 3.68 -13.13 -3.72
C ALA A 123 2.89 -13.47 -2.48
N ASN A 124 1.94 -14.39 -2.63
CA ASN A 124 1.19 -14.95 -1.54
C ASN A 124 1.12 -16.47 -1.66
N TYR A 125 1.71 -17.17 -0.72
CA TYR A 125 1.66 -18.63 -0.62
C TYR A 125 1.20 -19.13 0.75
N HIS A 126 0.83 -18.21 1.67
CA HIS A 126 0.57 -18.53 3.06
C HIS A 126 -0.75 -17.97 3.61
N LEU A 127 -1.36 -17.01 2.93
CA LEU A 127 -2.54 -16.29 3.42
C LEU A 127 -3.76 -16.54 2.53
N THR A 128 -4.94 -16.28 3.08
CA THR A 128 -6.23 -16.49 2.41
C THR A 128 -6.60 -15.39 1.42
N ASP A 129 -5.89 -14.25 1.47
CA ASP A 129 -6.09 -13.10 0.59
C ASP A 129 -4.82 -12.82 -0.21
N SER A 130 -4.97 -12.14 -1.35
CA SER A 130 -3.89 -11.94 -2.31
C SER A 130 -4.00 -10.61 -3.04
N GLY A 131 -2.87 -9.93 -3.25
CA GLY A 131 -2.80 -8.72 -4.05
C GLY A 131 -2.68 -7.42 -3.25
N LEU A 132 -2.95 -6.31 -3.92
CA LEU A 132 -2.87 -4.95 -3.37
C LEU A 132 -4.26 -4.48 -2.95
N PHE A 133 -4.63 -4.73 -1.69
CA PHE A 133 -5.96 -4.41 -1.14
C PHE A 133 -6.18 -2.94 -0.82
N TYR A 134 -5.10 -2.23 -0.54
CA TYR A 134 -5.16 -0.82 -0.18
C TYR A 134 -4.46 0.02 -1.24
N PRO A 135 -5.01 1.19 -1.59
CA PRO A 135 -4.39 2.05 -2.57
C PRO A 135 -3.07 2.62 -2.03
N ILE A 136 -2.06 2.63 -2.87
CA ILE A 136 -0.85 3.42 -2.62
C ILE A 136 -1.24 4.88 -2.72
N LEU A 137 -0.87 5.69 -1.70
CA LEU A 137 -1.12 7.13 -1.75
C LEU A 137 0.08 7.83 -2.36
N PHE A 138 -0.20 8.83 -3.18
CA PHE A 138 0.80 9.61 -3.89
C PHE A 138 0.48 11.10 -3.80
N GLY A 139 1.47 11.92 -3.52
CA GLY A 139 1.27 13.35 -3.46
C GLY A 139 2.56 14.11 -3.21
N ARG A 140 2.55 15.43 -3.42
CA ARG A 140 3.69 16.29 -3.04
C ARG A 140 3.93 16.18 -1.54
N ASP A 141 5.17 16.30 -1.14
CA ASP A 141 5.65 16.13 0.25
C ASP A 141 4.82 16.90 1.28
N THR A 142 4.66 18.20 1.05
CA THR A 142 3.92 19.09 1.96
C THR A 142 2.45 18.70 2.13
N VAL A 143 1.81 18.30 1.04
CA VAL A 143 0.38 17.92 1.02
C VAL A 143 0.18 16.57 1.69
N MET A 144 1.04 15.61 1.40
CA MET A 144 0.98 14.26 1.99
C MET A 144 1.20 14.30 3.49
N LEU A 145 2.23 15.01 3.97
CA LEU A 145 2.51 15.13 5.40
C LEU A 145 1.33 15.77 6.14
N HIS A 146 0.75 16.84 5.59
CA HIS A 146 -0.42 17.50 6.18
C HIS A 146 -1.62 16.54 6.23
N HIS A 147 -1.88 15.78 5.17
CA HIS A 147 -2.96 14.80 5.13
C HIS A 147 -2.80 13.73 6.21
N LEU A 148 -1.62 13.12 6.33
CA LEU A 148 -1.32 12.11 7.32
C LEU A 148 -1.41 12.63 8.76
N LEU A 149 -0.94 13.86 9.01
CA LEU A 149 -1.04 14.49 10.33
C LEU A 149 -2.50 14.73 10.73
N TRP A 150 -3.33 15.24 9.82
CA TRP A 150 -4.74 15.44 10.08
C TRP A 150 -5.50 14.15 10.35
N GLN A 151 -5.23 13.09 9.61
CA GLN A 151 -5.83 11.78 9.88
C GLN A 151 -5.49 11.26 11.27
N ARG A 152 -4.23 11.39 11.69
CA ARG A 152 -3.78 10.98 13.04
C ARG A 152 -4.41 11.85 14.13
N ALA A 153 -4.49 13.16 13.92
CA ALA A 153 -5.10 14.08 14.86
C ALA A 153 -6.60 13.78 15.03
N ALA A 154 -7.32 13.53 13.95
CA ALA A 154 -8.74 13.16 13.98
C ALA A 154 -8.97 11.84 14.73
N ALA A 155 -8.14 10.82 14.48
CA ALA A 155 -8.22 9.55 15.18
C ALA A 155 -7.93 9.71 16.69
N ALA A 156 -6.91 10.49 17.05
CA ALA A 156 -6.59 10.79 18.45
C ALA A 156 -7.72 11.53 19.16
N ALA A 157 -8.33 12.51 18.49
CA ALA A 157 -9.49 13.25 19.02
C ALA A 157 -10.71 12.33 19.24
N ALA A 158 -10.98 11.42 18.30
CA ALA A 158 -12.06 10.44 18.45
C ALA A 158 -11.83 9.49 19.63
N MET A 159 -10.62 8.95 19.76
CA MET A 159 -10.24 8.08 20.89
C MET A 159 -10.32 8.83 22.22
N GLY A 160 -9.85 10.10 22.29
CA GLY A 160 -9.95 10.95 23.47
C GLY A 160 -11.42 11.21 23.86
N GLY A 161 -12.29 11.45 22.88
CA GLY A 161 -13.73 11.62 23.13
C GLY A 161 -14.38 10.37 23.73
N ILE A 162 -14.08 9.19 23.19
CA ILE A 162 -14.60 7.92 23.73
C ILE A 162 -14.11 7.70 25.16
N LEU A 163 -12.84 7.96 25.43
CA LEU A 163 -12.28 7.84 26.78
C LEU A 163 -12.95 8.76 27.78
N LEU A 164 -13.19 10.03 27.41
CA LEU A 164 -13.90 11.00 28.26
C LEU A 164 -15.33 10.56 28.57
N ILE A 165 -16.06 10.04 27.59
CA ILE A 165 -17.39 9.47 27.79
C ILE A 165 -17.34 8.28 28.76
N GLY A 166 -16.37 7.41 28.60
CA GLY A 166 -16.15 6.25 29.50
C GLY A 166 -15.88 6.69 30.94
N VAL A 167 -14.99 7.67 31.13
CA VAL A 167 -14.67 8.24 32.45
C VAL A 167 -15.92 8.89 33.06
N TYR A 168 -16.68 9.67 32.28
CA TYR A 168 -17.93 10.29 32.75
C TYR A 168 -18.93 9.24 33.24
N HIS A 169 -19.16 8.18 32.50
CA HIS A 169 -20.06 7.10 32.94
C HIS A 169 -19.57 6.35 34.17
N LEU A 170 -18.25 6.16 34.28
CA LEU A 170 -17.66 5.57 35.48
C LEU A 170 -17.93 6.43 36.71
N PHE A 171 -17.72 7.76 36.62
CA PHE A 171 -18.07 8.66 37.72
C PHE A 171 -19.56 8.62 38.08
N LEU A 172 -20.46 8.65 37.09
CA LEU A 172 -21.89 8.52 37.36
C LEU A 172 -22.23 7.20 38.08
N TYR A 173 -21.61 6.11 37.68
CA TYR A 173 -21.80 4.82 38.34
C TYR A 173 -21.32 4.84 39.79
N LEU A 174 -20.14 5.37 40.06
CA LEU A 174 -19.57 5.45 41.40
C LEU A 174 -20.42 6.35 42.31
N PHE A 175 -20.86 7.53 41.84
CA PHE A 175 -21.72 8.42 42.62
C PHE A 175 -23.06 7.75 42.97
N ARG A 176 -23.72 7.13 41.99
CA ARG A 176 -25.01 6.41 42.25
C ARG A 176 -24.86 5.24 43.22
N ARG A 177 -23.68 4.62 43.25
CA ARG A 177 -23.39 3.53 44.20
C ARG A 177 -23.21 4.07 45.63
N MET A 178 -22.57 5.22 45.77
CA MET A 178 -22.35 5.89 47.07
C MET A 178 -23.66 6.39 47.73
N GLU A 179 -24.63 6.80 46.91
CA GLU A 179 -25.96 7.25 47.43
C GLU A 179 -26.84 6.10 47.91
N ARG A 180 -26.47 4.85 47.61
CA ARG A 180 -27.25 3.66 48.02
C ARG A 180 -26.65 2.93 49.25
N LEU A 181 -25.55 3.45 49.80
CA LEU A 181 -24.93 2.95 51.05
C LEU A 181 -25.29 3.89 52.20
#